data_e36b5b015661b88a7d187038aba77096
#
_entry.id   e36b5b015661b88a7d187038aba77096
#
_cell.length_a   1.000
_cell.length_b   1.000
_cell.length_c   1.000
_cell.angle_alpha   90.00
_cell.angle_beta   90.00
_cell.angle_gamma   90.00
#
_symmetry.space_group_name_H-M   'P 1'
#
loop_
_entity.id
_entity.type
_entity.pdbx_description
1 polymer ?
#
loop_
_entity_poly.entity_id
_entity_poly.type
_entity_poly.pdbx_seq_one_letter_code
_entity_poly.pdbx_strand_id
1 'polypeptide(L)'
;MEKINKTLKKKEKPIIAIIGGTGKMGSLFAKALAQKGYEVLISGRNTTLTPIEAAKKADILIVSVPMYITEKVIEEISKYMKKEALLTDFTSIKISPCKTMKENANCETIGGHPVFGPNVELKGQPFILCPINAKEETIRLYKDILESLGLNVIQMTPEEHDKKMAVIQAMNHFDNISFANALKELNFNISEKALFSPAFNLKMNIIERMLSQSPELYSDMEILNPYSKEYANNYLKALLEIKKDIDLKDSKALEKKIIELQDYFKISKKELILDSEKEKPIPKKIDDSEHKIAVLGPEFSYCHILAQKYFPKSEFILCNNIEEIFSLVSEKKVPLGISPIENMLNGSVREAIFSLKKYHVKINRLFNMPIHHCLASKSNEFKKIISHQQALAQCSKFLKLFKEKGYEIIETSSTSKAMEIASLDKDFAAIGSLLAAEHYKLGIINKNIEDNHNNTTSFILISKEENKRPEGKIRTSILVSPDKDKPGILYEILSAFRSNNINLTKIESIPTGNKIGEYIFYIEFDGSLLDENVKQAEDAIKSLYEFYSLGSYPIEHISE
;
A
#
# COMPACT_ATOMS: atom_id res chain seq x y z
N MET A 1 -38.54 33.45 -25.09
CA MET A 1 -37.32 32.87 -24.45
C MET A 1 -37.08 33.30 -22.99
N GLU A 2 -37.78 34.26 -22.42
CA GLU A 2 -37.61 34.66 -21.00
C GLU A 2 -38.50 33.93 -19.99
N LYS A 3 -39.50 33.17 -20.42
CA LYS A 3 -40.37 32.38 -19.50
C LYS A 3 -39.87 30.97 -19.20
N ILE A 4 -38.89 30.43 -19.95
CA ILE A 4 -38.28 29.10 -19.72
C ILE A 4 -37.11 29.21 -18.74
N ASN A 5 -36.46 30.37 -18.62
CA ASN A 5 -35.33 30.59 -17.74
C ASN A 5 -35.67 30.89 -16.25
N LYS A 6 -36.95 30.99 -15.89
CA LYS A 6 -37.36 31.23 -14.48
C LYS A 6 -37.69 29.99 -13.67
N THR A 7 -37.81 28.81 -14.31
CA THR A 7 -38.15 27.55 -13.62
C THR A 7 -36.92 26.71 -13.24
N LEU A 8 -35.72 27.09 -13.71
CA LEU A 8 -34.45 26.40 -13.43
C LEU A 8 -33.58 27.05 -12.33
N LYS A 9 -34.07 28.09 -11.67
CA LYS A 9 -33.40 28.76 -10.53
C LYS A 9 -33.96 28.26 -9.19
N LYS A 10 -33.30 27.30 -8.58
CA LYS A 10 -33.47 26.63 -7.28
C LYS A 10 -34.08 25.23 -7.37
N LYS A 11 -33.47 24.28 -8.09
CA LYS A 11 -33.68 22.88 -7.74
C LYS A 11 -32.72 22.53 -6.60
N GLU A 12 -33.30 22.10 -5.47
CA GLU A 12 -32.68 21.31 -4.44
C GLU A 12 -31.95 20.11 -5.11
N LYS A 13 -30.83 19.65 -4.51
CA LYS A 13 -30.12 18.48 -5.01
C LYS A 13 -31.10 17.31 -5.15
N PRO A 14 -30.92 16.40 -6.16
CA PRO A 14 -31.80 15.26 -6.35
C PRO A 14 -31.80 14.34 -5.13
N ILE A 15 -32.97 13.80 -4.80
CA ILE A 15 -33.13 12.74 -3.78
C ILE A 15 -32.60 11.44 -4.38
N ILE A 16 -31.59 10.85 -3.74
CA ILE A 16 -30.96 9.61 -4.18
C ILE A 16 -31.40 8.47 -3.26
N ALA A 17 -32.03 7.44 -3.81
CA ALA A 17 -32.37 6.25 -3.04
C ALA A 17 -31.47 5.07 -3.44
N ILE A 18 -31.08 4.26 -2.44
CA ILE A 18 -30.23 3.08 -2.66
C ILE A 18 -30.95 1.85 -2.10
N ILE A 19 -31.41 0.98 -2.99
CA ILE A 19 -31.90 -0.36 -2.62
C ILE A 19 -30.69 -1.26 -2.40
N GLY A 20 -30.61 -1.91 -1.22
CA GLY A 20 -29.40 -2.59 -0.78
C GLY A 20 -28.39 -1.63 -0.12
N GLY A 21 -28.84 -0.43 0.26
CA GLY A 21 -28.00 0.61 0.89
C GLY A 21 -27.43 0.22 2.27
N THR A 22 -27.89 -0.87 2.88
CA THR A 22 -27.28 -1.46 4.09
C THR A 22 -26.14 -2.43 3.80
N GLY A 23 -25.96 -2.83 2.54
CA GLY A 23 -24.83 -3.64 2.07
C GLY A 23 -23.52 -2.85 2.03
N LYS A 24 -22.39 -3.55 1.91
CA LYS A 24 -21.04 -2.92 1.94
C LYS A 24 -20.89 -1.83 0.87
N MET A 25 -21.23 -2.14 -0.38
CA MET A 25 -21.11 -1.18 -1.51
C MET A 25 -22.16 -0.07 -1.39
N GLY A 26 -23.42 -0.41 -1.17
CA GLY A 26 -24.49 0.58 -1.01
C GLY A 26 -24.24 1.56 0.13
N SER A 27 -23.72 1.10 1.28
CA SER A 27 -23.38 1.95 2.41
C SER A 27 -22.17 2.86 2.16
N LEU A 28 -21.17 2.40 1.38
CA LEU A 28 -20.05 3.22 0.95
C LEU A 28 -20.54 4.43 0.14
N PHE A 29 -21.37 4.19 -0.88
CA PHE A 29 -21.93 5.26 -1.70
C PHE A 29 -22.93 6.13 -0.94
N ALA A 30 -23.76 5.55 -0.07
CA ALA A 30 -24.70 6.32 0.76
C ALA A 30 -23.96 7.35 1.63
N LYS A 31 -22.90 6.95 2.30
CA LYS A 31 -22.06 7.86 3.10
C LYS A 31 -21.41 8.96 2.26
N ALA A 32 -20.80 8.60 1.13
CA ALA A 32 -20.12 9.54 0.26
C ALA A 32 -21.08 10.58 -0.33
N LEU A 33 -22.28 10.17 -0.77
CA LEU A 33 -23.31 11.06 -1.28
C LEU A 33 -23.86 12.00 -0.18
N ALA A 34 -24.11 11.46 1.02
CA ALA A 34 -24.56 12.26 2.17
C ALA A 34 -23.50 13.32 2.56
N GLN A 35 -22.22 12.98 2.56
CA GLN A 35 -21.12 13.94 2.79
C GLN A 35 -21.07 15.05 1.75
N LYS A 36 -21.52 14.78 0.53
CA LYS A 36 -21.69 15.82 -0.52
C LYS A 36 -22.99 16.59 -0.39
N GLY A 37 -23.79 16.35 0.66
CA GLY A 37 -25.02 17.05 0.98
C GLY A 37 -26.22 16.65 0.11
N TYR A 38 -26.24 15.41 -0.42
CA TYR A 38 -27.43 14.82 -1.04
C TYR A 38 -28.35 14.24 0.04
N GLU A 39 -29.67 14.31 -0.17
CA GLU A 39 -30.62 13.52 0.59
C GLU A 39 -30.56 12.08 0.11
N VAL A 40 -30.16 11.15 1.01
CA VAL A 40 -29.97 9.74 0.67
C VAL A 40 -30.95 8.87 1.43
N LEU A 41 -31.83 8.20 0.70
CA LEU A 41 -32.80 7.24 1.23
C LEU A 41 -32.22 5.82 1.12
N ILE A 42 -32.21 5.07 2.22
CA ILE A 42 -31.67 3.72 2.26
C ILE A 42 -32.80 2.72 2.44
N SER A 43 -32.91 1.78 1.49
CA SER A 43 -33.79 0.61 1.58
C SER A 43 -32.96 -0.69 1.64
N GLY A 44 -33.29 -1.58 2.55
CA GLY A 44 -32.58 -2.84 2.79
C GLY A 44 -33.38 -3.77 3.69
N ARG A 45 -32.83 -4.96 4.00
CA ARG A 45 -33.57 -6.02 4.74
C ARG A 45 -34.13 -5.57 6.10
N ASN A 46 -33.45 -4.65 6.79
CA ASN A 46 -33.79 -4.21 8.15
C ASN A 46 -34.13 -2.73 8.22
N THR A 47 -34.55 -2.12 7.10
CA THR A 47 -34.98 -0.72 7.06
C THR A 47 -36.51 -0.64 7.04
N THR A 48 -37.05 0.46 7.57
CA THR A 48 -38.49 0.75 7.51
C THR A 48 -38.95 1.16 6.13
N LEU A 49 -38.03 1.71 5.30
CA LEU A 49 -38.33 2.14 3.94
C LEU A 49 -38.29 0.91 3.00
N THR A 50 -39.41 0.62 2.38
CA THR A 50 -39.51 -0.47 1.40
C THR A 50 -38.89 -0.05 0.04
N PRO A 51 -38.48 -1.02 -0.83
CA PRO A 51 -37.99 -0.70 -2.18
C PRO A 51 -38.99 0.10 -3.01
N ILE A 52 -40.28 -0.21 -2.91
CA ILE A 52 -41.36 0.49 -3.64
C ILE A 52 -41.51 1.94 -3.14
N GLU A 53 -41.44 2.18 -1.84
CA GLU A 53 -41.49 3.53 -1.29
C GLU A 53 -40.27 4.35 -1.67
N ALA A 54 -39.09 3.72 -1.71
CA ALA A 54 -37.84 4.33 -2.19
C ALA A 54 -37.99 4.75 -3.66
N ALA A 55 -38.51 3.85 -4.53
CA ALA A 55 -38.74 4.12 -5.94
C ALA A 55 -39.70 5.31 -6.19
N LYS A 56 -40.78 5.42 -5.42
CA LYS A 56 -41.74 6.52 -5.51
C LYS A 56 -41.14 7.89 -5.14
N LYS A 57 -40.19 7.91 -4.19
CA LYS A 57 -39.60 9.16 -3.67
C LYS A 57 -38.39 9.63 -4.45
N ALA A 58 -37.60 8.71 -4.98
CA ALA A 58 -36.31 9.00 -5.59
C ALA A 58 -36.41 9.83 -6.88
N ASP A 59 -35.41 10.70 -7.07
CA ASP A 59 -35.09 11.31 -8.35
C ASP A 59 -33.97 10.50 -9.06
N ILE A 60 -33.11 9.83 -8.28
CA ILE A 60 -32.14 8.84 -8.75
C ILE A 60 -32.27 7.59 -7.86
N LEU A 61 -32.54 6.45 -8.46
CA LEU A 61 -32.64 5.17 -7.73
C LEU A 61 -31.50 4.26 -8.14
N ILE A 62 -30.71 3.82 -7.17
CA ILE A 62 -29.57 2.92 -7.34
C ILE A 62 -29.95 1.53 -6.78
N VAL A 63 -29.83 0.50 -7.61
CA VAL A 63 -30.00 -0.90 -7.20
C VAL A 63 -28.62 -1.50 -6.89
N SER A 64 -28.36 -1.78 -5.61
CA SER A 64 -27.08 -2.33 -5.09
C SER A 64 -27.33 -3.61 -4.29
N VAL A 65 -27.92 -4.60 -4.94
CA VAL A 65 -28.27 -5.92 -4.39
C VAL A 65 -27.40 -7.02 -5.02
N PRO A 66 -27.39 -8.26 -4.49
CA PRO A 66 -26.71 -9.38 -5.15
C PRO A 66 -27.15 -9.56 -6.61
N MET A 67 -26.20 -9.93 -7.50
CA MET A 67 -26.43 -9.97 -8.95
C MET A 67 -27.63 -10.85 -9.34
N TYR A 68 -27.76 -12.02 -8.73
CA TYR A 68 -28.81 -13.00 -9.06
C TYR A 68 -30.24 -12.51 -8.77
N ILE A 69 -30.42 -11.45 -7.96
CA ILE A 69 -31.76 -10.86 -7.68
C ILE A 69 -31.95 -9.50 -8.33
N THR A 70 -30.94 -8.92 -8.94
CA THR A 70 -30.98 -7.54 -9.46
C THR A 70 -32.10 -7.34 -10.48
N GLU A 71 -32.24 -8.23 -11.45
CA GLU A 71 -33.26 -8.15 -12.50
C GLU A 71 -34.66 -8.19 -11.87
N LYS A 72 -34.90 -9.11 -10.95
CA LYS A 72 -36.20 -9.22 -10.24
C LYS A 72 -36.53 -7.94 -9.48
N VAL A 73 -35.54 -7.34 -8.81
CA VAL A 73 -35.76 -6.06 -8.10
C VAL A 73 -36.07 -4.94 -9.10
N ILE A 74 -35.35 -4.87 -10.22
CA ILE A 74 -35.61 -3.88 -11.29
C ILE A 74 -37.03 -4.02 -11.83
N GLU A 75 -37.49 -5.23 -12.17
CA GLU A 75 -38.85 -5.50 -12.65
C GLU A 75 -39.92 -5.06 -11.64
N GLU A 76 -39.71 -5.33 -10.35
CA GLU A 76 -40.65 -4.99 -9.30
C GLU A 76 -40.80 -3.48 -9.12
N ILE A 77 -39.66 -2.74 -9.10
CA ILE A 77 -39.66 -1.32 -8.73
C ILE A 77 -39.90 -0.37 -9.91
N SER A 78 -39.55 -0.77 -11.13
CA SER A 78 -39.57 0.10 -12.32
C SER A 78 -40.91 0.78 -12.54
N LYS A 79 -42.02 0.09 -12.35
CA LYS A 79 -43.39 0.61 -12.51
C LYS A 79 -43.78 1.67 -11.49
N TYR A 80 -43.04 1.82 -10.40
CA TYR A 80 -43.33 2.80 -9.35
C TYR A 80 -42.43 4.05 -9.44
N MET A 81 -41.47 4.07 -10.39
CA MET A 81 -40.59 5.21 -10.61
C MET A 81 -41.33 6.42 -11.19
N LYS A 82 -40.87 7.63 -10.83
CA LYS A 82 -41.29 8.87 -11.52
C LYS A 82 -40.76 8.87 -12.95
N LYS A 83 -41.51 9.42 -13.90
CA LYS A 83 -41.09 9.46 -15.33
C LYS A 83 -39.79 10.22 -15.57
N GLU A 84 -39.54 11.24 -14.76
CA GLU A 84 -38.34 12.09 -14.85
C GLU A 84 -37.18 11.58 -14.00
N ALA A 85 -37.34 10.45 -13.29
CA ALA A 85 -36.30 9.87 -12.46
C ALA A 85 -35.31 9.06 -13.27
N LEU A 86 -34.15 8.82 -12.69
CA LEU A 86 -33.11 7.93 -13.20
C LEU A 86 -33.08 6.61 -12.41
N LEU A 87 -33.18 5.49 -13.11
CA LEU A 87 -32.91 4.16 -12.57
C LEU A 87 -31.51 3.69 -12.99
N THR A 88 -30.71 3.26 -12.01
CA THR A 88 -29.35 2.72 -12.23
C THR A 88 -29.06 1.56 -11.28
N ASP A 89 -27.97 0.83 -11.53
CA ASP A 89 -27.54 -0.30 -10.71
C ASP A 89 -26.03 -0.27 -10.44
N PHE A 90 -25.54 -1.23 -9.62
CA PHE A 90 -24.11 -1.40 -9.31
C PHE A 90 -23.60 -2.81 -9.59
N THR A 91 -24.30 -3.59 -10.40
CA THR A 91 -23.89 -4.96 -10.72
C THR A 91 -22.64 -5.02 -11.59
N SER A 92 -21.91 -6.13 -11.49
CA SER A 92 -20.69 -6.35 -12.29
C SER A 92 -20.94 -6.87 -13.70
N ILE A 93 -22.20 -7.09 -14.09
CA ILE A 93 -22.65 -7.42 -15.44
C ILE A 93 -23.64 -6.37 -15.94
N LYS A 94 -23.69 -6.11 -17.24
CA LYS A 94 -24.52 -5.02 -17.79
C LYS A 94 -25.55 -5.46 -18.82
N ILE A 95 -25.29 -6.45 -19.65
CA ILE A 95 -26.24 -6.84 -20.73
C ILE A 95 -27.61 -7.16 -20.16
N SER A 96 -27.69 -8.08 -19.18
CA SER A 96 -28.98 -8.54 -18.66
C SER A 96 -29.70 -7.47 -17.83
N PRO A 97 -29.10 -6.82 -16.81
CA PRO A 97 -29.76 -5.75 -16.07
C PRO A 97 -30.19 -4.58 -16.94
N CYS A 98 -29.36 -4.17 -17.91
CA CYS A 98 -29.69 -3.07 -18.83
C CYS A 98 -30.86 -3.42 -19.74
N LYS A 99 -30.94 -4.67 -20.21
CA LYS A 99 -32.10 -5.17 -20.96
C LYS A 99 -33.37 -5.13 -20.11
N THR A 100 -33.30 -5.62 -18.88
CA THR A 100 -34.43 -5.58 -17.94
C THR A 100 -34.89 -4.16 -17.63
N MET A 101 -33.98 -3.20 -17.44
CA MET A 101 -34.32 -1.79 -17.29
C MET A 101 -35.03 -1.25 -18.54
N LYS A 102 -34.51 -1.55 -19.74
CA LYS A 102 -35.09 -1.11 -21.02
C LYS A 102 -36.52 -1.61 -21.25
N GLU A 103 -36.79 -2.84 -20.84
CA GLU A 103 -38.09 -3.51 -21.04
C GLU A 103 -39.14 -3.10 -20.00
N ASN A 104 -38.73 -2.76 -18.78
CA ASN A 104 -39.66 -2.56 -17.65
C ASN A 104 -39.76 -1.11 -17.14
N ALA A 105 -38.78 -0.26 -17.42
CA ALA A 105 -38.77 1.09 -16.85
C ALA A 105 -39.45 2.11 -17.77
N ASN A 106 -40.31 2.96 -17.17
CA ASN A 106 -40.93 4.11 -17.83
C ASN A 106 -40.18 5.43 -17.53
N CYS A 107 -38.97 5.34 -16.96
CA CYS A 107 -38.08 6.46 -16.60
C CYS A 107 -36.78 6.36 -17.36
N GLU A 108 -35.87 7.31 -17.14
CA GLU A 108 -34.52 7.27 -17.72
C GLU A 108 -33.68 6.16 -17.09
N THR A 109 -32.80 5.52 -17.88
CA THR A 109 -32.06 4.33 -17.41
C THR A 109 -30.59 4.36 -17.84
N ILE A 110 -29.70 4.09 -16.88
CA ILE A 110 -28.25 4.01 -17.08
C ILE A 110 -27.74 2.82 -16.26
N GLY A 111 -27.09 1.85 -16.88
CA GLY A 111 -26.35 0.82 -16.13
C GLY A 111 -25.10 1.41 -15.49
N GLY A 112 -24.83 1.05 -14.24
CA GLY A 112 -23.65 1.49 -13.50
C GLY A 112 -22.84 0.30 -12.98
N HIS A 113 -21.50 0.42 -12.95
CA HIS A 113 -20.63 -0.58 -12.35
C HIS A 113 -19.41 0.06 -11.69
N PRO A 114 -19.30 0.04 -10.34
CA PRO A 114 -18.07 0.35 -9.64
C PRO A 114 -17.09 -0.83 -9.79
N VAL A 115 -16.00 -0.63 -10.56
CA VAL A 115 -15.01 -1.70 -10.84
C VAL A 115 -13.99 -1.82 -9.69
N PHE A 116 -14.49 -1.85 -8.46
CA PHE A 116 -13.69 -1.97 -7.23
C PHE A 116 -14.53 -2.53 -6.08
N GLY A 117 -13.85 -3.07 -5.07
CA GLY A 117 -14.51 -3.58 -3.85
C GLY A 117 -14.82 -2.45 -2.84
N PRO A 118 -15.65 -2.74 -1.82
CA PRO A 118 -16.14 -1.72 -0.87
C PRO A 118 -15.11 -1.19 0.13
N ASN A 119 -13.90 -1.75 0.18
CA ASN A 119 -12.86 -1.43 1.16
C ASN A 119 -11.77 -0.52 0.59
N VAL A 120 -12.11 0.36 -0.36
CA VAL A 120 -11.18 1.31 -0.98
C VAL A 120 -11.74 2.73 -0.91
N GLU A 121 -10.85 3.72 -0.98
CA GLU A 121 -11.25 5.11 -1.20
C GLU A 121 -11.82 5.28 -2.61
N LEU A 122 -12.87 6.12 -2.76
CA LEU A 122 -13.50 6.35 -4.07
C LEU A 122 -12.61 7.14 -5.03
N LYS A 123 -11.68 7.93 -4.51
CA LYS A 123 -10.83 8.82 -5.32
C LYS A 123 -9.98 8.04 -6.32
N GLY A 124 -10.14 8.35 -7.60
CA GLY A 124 -9.40 7.72 -8.70
C GLY A 124 -9.92 6.34 -9.11
N GLN A 125 -10.94 5.78 -8.42
CA GLN A 125 -11.48 4.46 -8.76
C GLN A 125 -12.32 4.52 -10.04
N PRO A 126 -12.26 3.49 -10.90
CA PRO A 126 -13.02 3.44 -12.13
C PRO A 126 -14.50 3.14 -11.85
N PHE A 127 -15.39 3.88 -12.50
CA PHE A 127 -16.83 3.64 -12.51
C PHE A 127 -17.33 3.63 -13.96
N ILE A 128 -18.03 2.58 -14.36
CA ILE A 128 -18.52 2.46 -15.74
C ILE A 128 -19.99 2.85 -15.80
N LEU A 129 -20.33 3.67 -16.80
CA LEU A 129 -21.70 4.01 -17.17
C LEU A 129 -22.06 3.38 -18.50
N CYS A 130 -23.22 2.73 -18.54
CA CYS A 130 -23.84 2.17 -19.75
C CYS A 130 -25.19 2.83 -19.97
N PRO A 131 -25.27 3.98 -20.67
CA PRO A 131 -26.54 4.62 -20.99
C PRO A 131 -27.42 3.71 -21.88
N ILE A 132 -28.72 3.63 -21.53
CA ILE A 132 -29.68 2.75 -22.22
C ILE A 132 -30.78 3.61 -22.85
N ASN A 133 -31.52 4.32 -22.02
CA ASN A 133 -32.59 5.20 -22.39
C ASN A 133 -32.54 6.45 -21.48
N ALA A 134 -31.53 7.27 -21.68
CA ALA A 134 -31.31 8.49 -20.91
C ALA A 134 -30.93 9.64 -21.82
N LYS A 135 -31.41 10.85 -21.47
CA LYS A 135 -31.04 12.09 -22.16
C LYS A 135 -29.60 12.47 -21.80
N GLU A 136 -28.94 13.15 -22.71
CA GLU A 136 -27.56 13.63 -22.53
C GLU A 136 -27.39 14.48 -21.25
N GLU A 137 -28.41 15.26 -20.90
CA GLU A 137 -28.44 16.07 -19.68
C GLU A 137 -28.41 15.19 -18.40
N THR A 138 -29.16 14.09 -18.39
CA THR A 138 -29.22 13.13 -17.26
C THR A 138 -27.93 12.35 -17.16
N ILE A 139 -27.35 11.92 -18.29
CA ILE A 139 -26.04 11.25 -18.31
C ILE A 139 -24.98 12.18 -17.71
N ARG A 140 -24.95 13.44 -18.14
CA ARG A 140 -23.99 14.42 -17.63
C ARG A 140 -24.20 14.68 -16.14
N LEU A 141 -25.44 14.89 -15.69
CA LEU A 141 -25.75 15.10 -14.28
C LEU A 141 -25.26 13.94 -13.41
N TYR A 142 -25.56 12.69 -13.83
CA TYR A 142 -25.15 11.53 -13.05
C TYR A 142 -23.62 11.33 -13.06
N LYS A 143 -22.98 11.58 -14.19
CA LYS A 143 -21.53 11.62 -14.31
C LYS A 143 -20.90 12.64 -13.37
N ASP A 144 -21.40 13.88 -13.36
CA ASP A 144 -20.90 14.97 -12.49
C ASP A 144 -21.06 14.60 -11.00
N ILE A 145 -22.16 13.94 -10.62
CA ILE A 145 -22.36 13.43 -9.25
C ILE A 145 -21.26 12.43 -8.89
N LEU A 146 -21.00 11.43 -9.73
CA LEU A 146 -19.99 10.40 -9.50
C LEU A 146 -18.56 10.97 -9.48
N GLU A 147 -18.23 11.87 -10.41
CA GLU A 147 -16.94 12.57 -10.45
C GLU A 147 -16.74 13.47 -9.23
N SER A 148 -17.81 14.06 -8.68
CA SER A 148 -17.75 14.81 -7.43
C SER A 148 -17.34 13.96 -6.23
N LEU A 149 -17.56 12.64 -6.29
CA LEU A 149 -17.09 11.67 -5.30
C LEU A 149 -15.61 11.28 -5.50
N GLY A 150 -14.98 11.78 -6.57
CA GLY A 150 -13.60 11.47 -6.94
C GLY A 150 -13.44 10.28 -7.87
N LEU A 151 -14.53 9.73 -8.40
CA LEU A 151 -14.51 8.58 -9.30
C LEU A 151 -14.02 8.97 -10.70
N ASN A 152 -13.35 8.04 -11.38
CA ASN A 152 -13.00 8.15 -12.79
C ASN A 152 -14.09 7.48 -13.63
N VAL A 153 -14.95 8.28 -14.26
CA VAL A 153 -16.16 7.79 -14.95
C VAL A 153 -15.87 7.50 -16.42
N ILE A 154 -16.11 6.26 -16.83
CA ILE A 154 -15.91 5.74 -18.19
C ILE A 154 -17.26 5.34 -18.77
N GLN A 155 -17.56 5.75 -19.99
CA GLN A 155 -18.80 5.42 -20.67
C GLN A 155 -18.58 4.39 -21.78
N MET A 156 -19.45 3.36 -21.85
CA MET A 156 -19.42 2.34 -22.91
C MET A 156 -20.79 1.66 -23.04
N THR A 157 -20.95 0.82 -24.05
CA THR A 157 -22.17 0.00 -24.22
C THR A 157 -22.17 -1.18 -23.24
N PRO A 158 -23.35 -1.77 -22.93
CA PRO A 158 -23.44 -2.98 -22.09
C PRO A 158 -22.64 -4.17 -22.67
N GLU A 159 -22.63 -4.33 -23.99
CA GLU A 159 -21.90 -5.38 -24.70
C GLU A 159 -20.38 -5.17 -24.58
N GLU A 160 -19.89 -3.96 -24.79
CA GLU A 160 -18.47 -3.63 -24.60
C GLU A 160 -18.04 -3.85 -23.16
N HIS A 161 -18.91 -3.47 -22.21
CA HIS A 161 -18.67 -3.67 -20.79
C HIS A 161 -18.46 -5.15 -20.47
N ASP A 162 -19.45 -6.01 -20.80
CA ASP A 162 -19.40 -7.42 -20.41
C ASP A 162 -18.26 -8.17 -21.12
N LYS A 163 -17.92 -7.81 -22.37
CA LYS A 163 -16.72 -8.32 -23.05
C LYS A 163 -15.43 -7.94 -22.32
N LYS A 164 -15.28 -6.69 -21.90
CA LYS A 164 -14.08 -6.24 -21.16
C LYS A 164 -14.01 -6.87 -19.77
N MET A 165 -15.14 -6.95 -19.07
CA MET A 165 -15.20 -7.57 -17.73
C MET A 165 -14.98 -9.08 -17.79
N ALA A 166 -15.33 -9.75 -18.88
CA ALA A 166 -14.99 -11.16 -19.08
C ALA A 166 -13.46 -11.41 -19.07
N VAL A 167 -12.66 -10.44 -19.51
CA VAL A 167 -11.18 -10.52 -19.41
C VAL A 167 -10.70 -10.00 -18.07
N ILE A 168 -11.11 -8.78 -17.69
CA ILE A 168 -10.57 -8.06 -16.51
C ILE A 168 -10.97 -8.74 -15.20
N GLN A 169 -12.19 -9.28 -15.14
CA GLN A 169 -12.73 -9.94 -13.95
C GLN A 169 -12.80 -11.44 -14.11
N ALA A 170 -13.66 -11.97 -15.03
CA ALA A 170 -13.93 -13.39 -15.10
C ALA A 170 -12.67 -14.23 -15.40
N MET A 171 -11.93 -13.94 -16.45
CA MET A 171 -10.70 -14.69 -16.76
C MET A 171 -9.64 -14.59 -15.65
N ASN A 172 -9.51 -13.43 -15.02
CA ASN A 172 -8.60 -13.24 -13.89
C ASN A 172 -9.03 -14.05 -12.66
N HIS A 173 -10.33 -14.08 -12.34
CA HIS A 173 -10.84 -14.91 -11.24
C HIS A 173 -10.73 -16.40 -11.56
N PHE A 174 -11.06 -16.80 -12.79
CA PHE A 174 -10.89 -18.17 -13.27
C PHE A 174 -9.47 -18.67 -13.10
N ASP A 175 -8.45 -17.85 -13.46
CA ASP A 175 -7.03 -18.17 -13.24
C ASP A 175 -6.74 -18.36 -11.74
N ASN A 176 -7.16 -17.43 -10.89
CA ASN A 176 -6.89 -17.48 -9.45
C ASN A 176 -7.58 -18.69 -8.77
N ILE A 177 -8.82 -18.97 -9.12
CA ILE A 177 -9.57 -20.12 -8.61
C ILE A 177 -8.91 -21.44 -9.07
N SER A 178 -8.54 -21.52 -10.36
CA SER A 178 -7.89 -22.72 -10.93
C SER A 178 -6.54 -22.96 -10.30
N PHE A 179 -5.74 -21.91 -10.10
CA PHE A 179 -4.44 -22.00 -9.44
C PHE A 179 -4.56 -22.44 -7.97
N ALA A 180 -5.51 -21.85 -7.23
CA ALA A 180 -5.77 -22.26 -5.84
C ALA A 180 -6.23 -23.72 -5.74
N ASN A 181 -7.09 -24.16 -6.67
CA ASN A 181 -7.53 -25.56 -6.73
C ASN A 181 -6.37 -26.50 -7.07
N ALA A 182 -5.48 -26.11 -7.98
CA ALA A 182 -4.29 -26.89 -8.30
C ALA A 182 -3.36 -27.06 -7.08
N LEU A 183 -3.14 -26.00 -6.28
CA LEU A 183 -2.37 -26.07 -5.03
C LEU A 183 -3.03 -27.04 -4.03
N LYS A 184 -4.36 -27.02 -3.94
CA LYS A 184 -5.11 -27.93 -3.07
C LYS A 184 -4.95 -29.38 -3.49
N GLU A 185 -5.08 -29.69 -4.79
CA GLU A 185 -4.89 -31.05 -5.33
C GLU A 185 -3.47 -31.56 -5.13
N LEU A 186 -2.48 -30.69 -5.18
CA LEU A 186 -1.07 -30.99 -4.90
C LEU A 186 -0.77 -31.13 -3.39
N ASN A 187 -1.73 -30.91 -2.50
CA ASN A 187 -1.53 -30.83 -1.05
C ASN A 187 -0.40 -29.87 -0.66
N PHE A 188 -0.27 -28.74 -1.39
CA PHE A 188 0.80 -27.78 -1.19
C PHE A 188 0.69 -27.09 0.18
N ASN A 189 1.77 -27.10 0.95
CA ASN A 189 1.81 -26.52 2.29
C ASN A 189 1.95 -24.98 2.24
N ILE A 190 0.83 -24.25 2.28
CA ILE A 190 0.80 -22.79 2.26
C ILE A 190 1.41 -22.11 3.51
N SER A 191 1.71 -22.88 4.57
CA SER A 191 2.35 -22.33 5.77
C SER A 191 3.87 -22.12 5.62
N GLU A 192 4.50 -22.70 4.60
CA GLU A 192 5.93 -22.57 4.32
C GLU A 192 6.27 -21.25 3.58
N LYS A 193 5.78 -20.13 4.11
CA LYS A 193 5.93 -18.79 3.48
C LYS A 193 7.39 -18.38 3.22
N ALA A 194 8.34 -18.95 3.96
CA ALA A 194 9.78 -18.71 3.77
C ALA A 194 10.33 -19.21 2.41
N LEU A 195 9.61 -20.10 1.73
CA LEU A 195 9.97 -20.60 0.40
C LEU A 195 9.36 -19.79 -0.74
N PHE A 196 8.49 -18.83 -0.43
CA PHE A 196 7.76 -18.11 -1.46
C PHE A 196 8.63 -17.04 -2.10
N SER A 197 8.77 -17.10 -3.42
CA SER A 197 9.35 -16.00 -4.17
C SER A 197 8.45 -14.74 -4.07
N PRO A 198 8.97 -13.52 -4.28
CA PRO A 198 8.15 -12.30 -4.28
C PRO A 198 6.94 -12.39 -5.23
N ALA A 199 7.13 -12.93 -6.43
CA ALA A 199 6.06 -13.11 -7.40
C ALA A 199 4.99 -14.11 -6.91
N PHE A 200 5.40 -15.22 -6.29
CA PHE A 200 4.47 -16.20 -5.71
C PHE A 200 3.69 -15.61 -4.53
N ASN A 201 4.35 -14.84 -3.65
CA ASN A 201 3.70 -14.12 -2.56
C ASN A 201 2.62 -13.16 -3.07
N LEU A 202 2.92 -12.39 -4.13
CA LEU A 202 1.94 -11.48 -4.74
C LEU A 202 0.73 -12.26 -5.26
N LYS A 203 0.94 -13.37 -5.97
CA LYS A 203 -0.14 -14.24 -6.46
C LYS A 203 -0.98 -14.78 -5.30
N MET A 204 -0.35 -15.26 -4.23
CA MET A 204 -1.05 -15.77 -3.05
C MET A 204 -1.85 -14.68 -2.33
N ASN A 205 -1.34 -13.46 -2.20
CA ASN A 205 -2.08 -12.33 -1.61
C ASN A 205 -3.35 -12.00 -2.41
N ILE A 206 -3.27 -12.05 -3.75
CA ILE A 206 -4.44 -11.84 -4.62
C ILE A 206 -5.48 -12.96 -4.38
N ILE A 207 -5.04 -14.21 -4.32
CA ILE A 207 -5.91 -15.37 -4.07
C ILE A 207 -6.54 -15.29 -2.67
N GLU A 208 -5.76 -15.04 -1.63
CA GLU A 208 -6.24 -14.89 -0.24
C GLU A 208 -7.29 -13.76 -0.15
N ARG A 209 -7.02 -12.61 -0.76
CA ARG A 209 -7.97 -11.49 -0.82
C ARG A 209 -9.27 -11.89 -1.52
N MET A 210 -9.20 -12.61 -2.63
CA MET A 210 -10.38 -13.09 -3.36
C MET A 210 -11.18 -14.08 -2.51
N LEU A 211 -10.54 -15.10 -1.94
CA LEU A 211 -11.17 -16.14 -1.13
C LEU A 211 -11.73 -15.62 0.21
N SER A 212 -11.28 -14.46 0.70
CA SER A 212 -11.82 -13.81 1.90
C SER A 212 -13.13 -13.05 1.67
N GLN A 213 -13.58 -12.93 0.43
CA GLN A 213 -14.83 -12.26 0.08
C GLN A 213 -15.98 -13.26 -0.10
N SER A 214 -17.20 -12.76 -0.48
CA SER A 214 -18.35 -13.64 -0.70
C SER A 214 -18.12 -14.59 -1.87
N PRO A 215 -18.22 -15.91 -1.67
CA PRO A 215 -18.14 -16.89 -2.77
C PRO A 215 -19.22 -16.67 -3.83
N GLU A 216 -20.43 -16.25 -3.43
CA GLU A 216 -21.55 -15.97 -4.32
C GLU A 216 -21.21 -14.86 -5.32
N LEU A 217 -20.52 -13.80 -4.88
CA LEU A 217 -20.13 -12.69 -5.74
C LEU A 217 -19.24 -13.16 -6.91
N TYR A 218 -18.24 -13.98 -6.63
CA TYR A 218 -17.34 -14.51 -7.66
C TYR A 218 -18.00 -15.54 -8.54
N SER A 219 -18.81 -16.42 -7.94
CA SER A 219 -19.61 -17.40 -8.70
C SER A 219 -20.56 -16.71 -9.70
N ASP A 220 -21.28 -15.68 -9.27
CA ASP A 220 -22.17 -14.90 -10.12
C ASP A 220 -21.42 -14.20 -11.26
N MET A 221 -20.26 -13.59 -10.99
CA MET A 221 -19.44 -12.95 -12.02
C MET A 221 -18.97 -13.94 -13.10
N GLU A 222 -18.61 -15.16 -12.70
CA GLU A 222 -18.17 -16.21 -13.64
C GLU A 222 -19.31 -16.79 -14.46
N ILE A 223 -20.47 -17.01 -13.84
CA ILE A 223 -21.59 -17.75 -14.48
C ILE A 223 -22.50 -16.81 -15.27
N LEU A 224 -22.72 -15.57 -14.79
CA LEU A 224 -23.71 -14.68 -15.39
C LEU A 224 -23.14 -13.80 -16.52
N ASN A 225 -21.82 -13.65 -16.64
CA ASN A 225 -21.27 -12.93 -17.79
C ASN A 225 -21.35 -13.80 -19.04
N PRO A 226 -22.04 -13.35 -20.11
CA PRO A 226 -22.28 -14.17 -21.29
C PRO A 226 -21.03 -14.58 -22.07
N TYR A 227 -19.91 -13.90 -21.85
CA TYR A 227 -18.63 -14.15 -22.53
C TYR A 227 -17.68 -15.03 -21.71
N SER A 228 -17.96 -15.34 -20.44
CA SER A 228 -17.07 -16.12 -19.57
C SER A 228 -16.68 -17.46 -20.16
N LYS A 229 -17.64 -18.19 -20.76
CA LYS A 229 -17.38 -19.49 -21.39
C LYS A 229 -16.35 -19.41 -22.53
N GLU A 230 -16.45 -18.39 -23.37
CA GLU A 230 -15.53 -18.20 -24.50
C GLU A 230 -14.11 -17.92 -23.99
N TYR A 231 -13.98 -17.01 -23.03
CA TYR A 231 -12.67 -16.61 -22.49
C TYR A 231 -12.03 -17.72 -21.64
N ALA A 232 -12.81 -18.49 -20.87
CA ALA A 232 -12.32 -19.67 -20.17
C ALA A 232 -11.78 -20.73 -21.13
N ASN A 233 -12.46 -20.96 -22.26
CA ASN A 233 -11.98 -21.88 -23.31
C ASN A 233 -10.68 -21.39 -23.95
N ASN A 234 -10.57 -20.09 -24.24
CA ASN A 234 -9.35 -19.49 -24.79
C ASN A 234 -8.17 -19.59 -23.81
N TYR A 235 -8.43 -19.37 -22.52
CA TYR A 235 -7.43 -19.51 -21.48
C TYR A 235 -6.97 -20.98 -21.35
N LEU A 236 -7.90 -21.93 -21.32
CA LEU A 236 -7.59 -23.37 -21.28
C LEU A 236 -6.76 -23.79 -22.50
N LYS A 237 -7.10 -23.31 -23.69
CA LYS A 237 -6.32 -23.58 -24.91
C LYS A 237 -4.87 -23.10 -24.75
N ALA A 238 -4.66 -21.88 -24.26
CA ALA A 238 -3.32 -21.33 -24.02
C ALA A 238 -2.52 -22.17 -23.00
N LEU A 239 -3.17 -22.63 -21.92
CA LEU A 239 -2.54 -23.55 -20.95
C LEU A 239 -2.12 -24.88 -21.57
N LEU A 240 -2.99 -25.46 -22.39
CA LEU A 240 -2.70 -26.74 -23.08
C LEU A 240 -1.56 -26.61 -24.09
N GLU A 241 -1.42 -25.47 -24.76
CA GLU A 241 -0.29 -25.19 -25.66
C GLU A 241 1.04 -25.09 -24.90
N ILE A 242 1.05 -24.44 -23.75
CA ILE A 242 2.26 -24.39 -22.88
C ILE A 242 2.58 -25.79 -22.32
N LYS A 243 1.55 -26.50 -21.84
CA LYS A 243 1.71 -27.87 -21.34
C LYS A 243 2.32 -28.80 -22.38
N LYS A 244 1.88 -28.68 -23.65
CA LYS A 244 2.45 -29.48 -24.75
C LYS A 244 3.95 -29.26 -24.92
N ASP A 245 4.44 -28.03 -24.83
CA ASP A 245 5.87 -27.74 -24.95
C ASP A 245 6.66 -28.34 -23.77
N ILE A 246 6.05 -28.29 -22.57
CA ILE A 246 6.62 -28.92 -21.36
C ILE A 246 6.71 -30.45 -21.53
N ASP A 247 5.62 -31.09 -21.99
CA ASP A 247 5.56 -32.54 -22.20
C ASP A 247 6.61 -33.02 -23.22
N LEU A 248 6.83 -32.21 -24.27
CA LEU A 248 7.84 -32.47 -25.31
C LEU A 248 9.25 -32.04 -24.89
N LYS A 249 9.42 -31.40 -23.74
CA LYS A 249 10.68 -30.79 -23.27
C LYS A 249 11.29 -29.81 -24.29
N ASP A 250 10.44 -29.15 -25.08
CA ASP A 250 10.86 -28.20 -26.12
C ASP A 250 11.03 -26.79 -25.53
N SER A 251 12.19 -26.56 -24.92
CA SER A 251 12.53 -25.25 -24.35
C SER A 251 12.59 -24.11 -25.38
N LYS A 252 12.93 -24.43 -26.64
CA LYS A 252 13.03 -23.43 -27.73
C LYS A 252 11.63 -22.98 -28.19
N ALA A 253 10.67 -23.88 -28.29
CA ALA A 253 9.29 -23.54 -28.59
C ALA A 253 8.69 -22.63 -27.50
N LEU A 254 8.95 -22.96 -26.22
CA LEU A 254 8.49 -22.15 -25.10
C LEU A 254 9.18 -20.77 -25.05
N GLU A 255 10.49 -20.72 -25.28
CA GLU A 255 11.26 -19.46 -25.36
C GLU A 255 10.70 -18.55 -26.47
N LYS A 256 10.44 -19.10 -27.66
CA LYS A 256 9.84 -18.37 -28.77
C LYS A 256 8.49 -17.75 -28.40
N LYS A 257 7.60 -18.51 -27.73
CA LYS A 257 6.31 -18.00 -27.25
C LYS A 257 6.48 -16.85 -26.26
N ILE A 258 7.44 -16.96 -25.34
CA ILE A 258 7.74 -15.88 -24.37
C ILE A 258 8.19 -14.61 -25.10
N ILE A 259 9.06 -14.74 -26.11
CA ILE A 259 9.52 -13.60 -26.92
C ILE A 259 8.35 -12.96 -27.67
N GLU A 260 7.47 -13.76 -28.29
CA GLU A 260 6.26 -13.26 -28.96
C GLU A 260 5.34 -12.48 -28.00
N LEU A 261 5.21 -12.94 -26.75
CA LEU A 261 4.46 -12.23 -25.71
C LEU A 261 5.13 -10.93 -25.26
N GLN A 262 6.47 -10.92 -25.14
CA GLN A 262 7.23 -9.69 -24.86
C GLN A 262 6.98 -8.64 -25.94
N ASP A 263 7.02 -9.02 -27.21
CA ASP A 263 6.76 -8.13 -28.33
C ASP A 263 5.29 -7.65 -28.34
N TYR A 264 4.33 -8.53 -28.09
CA TYR A 264 2.91 -8.19 -28.03
C TYR A 264 2.62 -7.16 -26.93
N PHE A 265 3.18 -7.34 -25.73
CA PHE A 265 3.02 -6.41 -24.61
C PHE A 265 3.98 -5.22 -24.67
N LYS A 266 4.82 -5.10 -25.69
CA LYS A 266 5.84 -4.03 -25.84
C LYS A 266 6.77 -3.90 -24.63
N ILE A 267 7.09 -5.04 -24.02
CA ILE A 267 7.95 -5.08 -22.84
C ILE A 267 9.41 -4.87 -23.29
N SER A 268 9.98 -3.70 -22.98
CA SER A 268 11.40 -3.48 -23.20
C SER A 268 12.24 -4.21 -22.15
N LYS A 269 13.37 -4.80 -22.53
CA LYS A 269 14.29 -5.52 -21.63
C LYS A 269 14.82 -4.66 -20.46
N LYS A 270 14.48 -3.37 -20.41
CA LYS A 270 14.88 -2.41 -19.35
C LYS A 270 13.85 -2.23 -18.22
N GLU A 271 12.65 -2.77 -18.30
CA GLU A 271 11.54 -2.41 -17.39
C GLU A 271 10.88 -3.59 -16.68
N LEU A 272 11.51 -4.76 -16.58
CA LEU A 272 11.01 -5.87 -15.76
C LEU A 272 11.38 -5.70 -14.28
N ILE A 273 10.97 -4.60 -13.70
CA ILE A 273 10.68 -4.51 -12.27
C ILE A 273 9.18 -4.77 -12.15
N LEU A 274 8.81 -5.87 -11.46
CA LEU A 274 7.41 -6.25 -11.20
C LEU A 274 6.61 -5.04 -10.72
N ASP A 275 5.40 -4.85 -11.23
CA ASP A 275 4.48 -3.75 -10.86
C ASP A 275 4.10 -3.66 -9.37
N SER A 276 4.47 -4.65 -8.54
CA SER A 276 4.51 -4.51 -7.08
C SER A 276 5.48 -3.42 -6.63
N GLU A 277 6.39 -2.97 -7.51
CA GLU A 277 7.29 -1.83 -7.28
C GLU A 277 6.84 -0.57 -8.05
N LYS A 278 5.90 -0.66 -9.01
CA LYS A 278 5.37 0.49 -9.76
C LYS A 278 4.27 1.28 -9.05
N GLU A 279 3.75 0.81 -7.92
CA GLU A 279 2.92 1.64 -7.03
C GLU A 279 3.75 2.62 -6.18
N LYS A 280 5.07 2.64 -6.38
CA LYS A 280 5.87 3.75 -5.91
C LYS A 280 6.27 4.58 -7.12
N PRO A 281 5.83 5.84 -7.22
CA PRO A 281 6.57 6.75 -8.05
C PRO A 281 8.03 6.57 -7.65
N ILE A 282 8.91 6.28 -8.63
CA ILE A 282 10.35 6.47 -8.45
C ILE A 282 10.45 7.80 -7.73
N PRO A 283 10.99 7.85 -6.49
CA PRO A 283 11.05 9.12 -5.80
C PRO A 283 11.64 10.08 -6.82
N LYS A 284 10.90 11.14 -7.15
CA LYS A 284 11.51 12.30 -7.81
C LYS A 284 12.79 12.49 -7.04
N LYS A 285 13.94 12.33 -7.72
CA LYS A 285 15.26 12.56 -7.12
C LYS A 285 15.08 13.69 -6.12
N ILE A 286 15.31 13.37 -4.84
CA ILE A 286 15.12 14.35 -3.80
C ILE A 286 16.22 15.34 -4.07
N ASP A 287 15.88 16.37 -4.80
CA ASP A 287 16.74 17.47 -5.17
C ASP A 287 18.11 17.05 -5.76
N ASP A 288 18.32 17.34 -7.05
CA ASP A 288 19.60 17.13 -7.75
C ASP A 288 20.66 18.20 -7.36
N SER A 289 20.35 19.02 -6.33
CA SER A 289 21.26 20.04 -5.82
C SER A 289 22.35 19.41 -4.93
N GLU A 290 23.54 20.00 -4.96
CA GLU A 290 24.65 19.63 -4.11
C GLU A 290 24.33 20.05 -2.65
N HIS A 291 24.13 19.08 -1.76
CA HIS A 291 23.91 19.32 -0.34
C HIS A 291 25.07 18.78 0.49
N LYS A 292 25.26 19.36 1.67
CA LYS A 292 26.04 18.72 2.73
C LYS A 292 25.10 17.93 3.61
N ILE A 293 25.35 16.63 3.80
CA ILE A 293 24.49 15.73 4.54
C ILE A 293 25.29 15.05 5.66
N ALA A 294 24.84 15.18 6.89
CA ALA A 294 25.43 14.45 8.01
C ALA A 294 24.90 13.01 8.04
N VAL A 295 25.78 12.04 8.13
CA VAL A 295 25.46 10.61 8.16
C VAL A 295 26.29 9.88 9.22
N LEU A 296 25.75 8.80 9.81
CA LEU A 296 26.52 7.99 10.73
C LEU A 296 27.64 7.27 9.98
N GLY A 297 28.89 7.51 10.40
CA GLY A 297 30.06 6.83 9.86
C GLY A 297 30.21 5.39 10.39
N PRO A 298 31.27 4.71 9.97
CA PRO A 298 32.26 5.13 8.99
C PRO A 298 31.75 5.08 7.54
N GLU A 299 32.62 5.39 6.61
CA GLU A 299 32.36 5.24 5.16
C GLU A 299 31.87 3.81 4.85
N PHE A 300 30.91 3.68 3.91
CA PHE A 300 30.22 2.42 3.59
C PHE A 300 29.43 1.78 4.75
N SER A 301 29.11 2.55 5.82
CA SER A 301 28.03 2.19 6.72
C SER A 301 26.68 2.19 5.98
N TYR A 302 25.67 1.49 6.51
CA TYR A 302 24.34 1.49 5.87
C TYR A 302 23.71 2.89 5.75
N CYS A 303 23.99 3.81 6.69
CA CYS A 303 23.62 5.23 6.56
C CYS A 303 24.30 5.91 5.37
N HIS A 304 25.60 5.68 5.19
CA HIS A 304 26.36 6.26 4.08
C HIS A 304 25.94 5.66 2.74
N ILE A 305 25.72 4.35 2.66
CA ILE A 305 25.21 3.66 1.47
C ILE A 305 23.84 4.24 1.06
N LEU A 306 22.94 4.41 2.03
CA LEU A 306 21.65 5.03 1.79
C LEU A 306 21.79 6.45 1.26
N ALA A 307 22.64 7.25 1.88
CA ALA A 307 22.90 8.63 1.48
C ALA A 307 23.45 8.72 0.04
N GLN A 308 24.41 7.88 -0.32
CA GLN A 308 24.97 7.83 -1.69
C GLN A 308 23.91 7.44 -2.74
N LYS A 309 23.00 6.49 -2.40
CA LYS A 309 21.95 6.04 -3.31
C LYS A 309 20.94 7.16 -3.62
N TYR A 310 20.57 7.95 -2.61
CA TYR A 310 19.52 8.97 -2.75
C TYR A 310 20.05 10.38 -3.06
N PHE A 311 21.30 10.67 -2.72
CA PHE A 311 21.93 11.99 -2.87
C PHE A 311 23.31 11.84 -3.52
N PRO A 312 23.41 11.28 -4.74
CA PRO A 312 24.71 10.90 -5.35
C PRO A 312 25.65 12.08 -5.64
N LYS A 313 25.13 13.32 -5.66
CA LYS A 313 25.91 14.55 -5.91
C LYS A 313 26.27 15.31 -4.65
N SER A 314 25.86 14.81 -3.46
CA SER A 314 26.05 15.52 -2.20
C SER A 314 27.37 15.18 -1.53
N GLU A 315 27.86 16.12 -0.71
CA GLU A 315 29.01 15.91 0.19
C GLU A 315 28.52 15.31 1.51
N PHE A 316 29.17 14.24 1.99
CA PHE A 316 28.78 13.57 3.22
C PHE A 316 29.73 13.90 4.37
N ILE A 317 29.18 14.34 5.50
CA ILE A 317 29.91 14.52 6.76
C ILE A 317 29.68 13.25 7.58
N LEU A 318 30.75 12.47 7.76
CA LEU A 318 30.73 11.23 8.53
C LEU A 318 30.80 11.54 10.03
N CYS A 319 29.71 11.33 10.74
CA CYS A 319 29.60 11.56 12.18
C CYS A 319 30.00 10.31 12.98
N ASN A 320 30.57 10.53 14.18
CA ASN A 320 31.02 9.44 15.05
C ASN A 320 29.87 8.78 15.82
N ASN A 321 28.79 9.53 16.08
CA ASN A 321 27.62 9.08 16.81
C ASN A 321 26.35 9.73 16.27
N ILE A 322 25.21 9.23 16.69
CA ILE A 322 23.90 9.71 16.25
C ILE A 322 23.66 11.15 16.68
N GLU A 323 24.03 11.50 17.92
CA GLU A 323 23.80 12.83 18.49
C GLU A 323 24.49 13.93 17.67
N GLU A 324 25.68 13.68 17.15
CA GLU A 324 26.43 14.61 16.31
C GLU A 324 25.66 14.97 15.02
N ILE A 325 24.97 14.01 14.40
CA ILE A 325 24.13 14.25 13.21
C ILE A 325 23.05 15.30 13.54
N PHE A 326 22.35 15.11 14.66
CA PHE A 326 21.25 15.98 15.08
C PHE A 326 21.75 17.38 15.48
N SER A 327 22.89 17.47 16.13
CA SER A 327 23.53 18.74 16.49
C SER A 327 23.87 19.56 15.23
N LEU A 328 24.54 18.94 14.24
CA LEU A 328 24.94 19.62 13.01
C LEU A 328 23.73 20.15 12.24
N VAL A 329 22.64 19.39 12.16
CA VAL A 329 21.39 19.80 11.51
C VAL A 329 20.70 20.92 12.30
N SER A 330 20.64 20.79 13.64
CA SER A 330 20.00 21.80 14.51
C SER A 330 20.71 23.13 14.46
N GLU A 331 22.03 23.12 14.41
CA GLU A 331 22.91 24.31 14.33
C GLU A 331 22.97 24.88 12.89
N LYS A 332 22.25 24.26 11.92
CA LYS A 332 22.26 24.63 10.49
C LYS A 332 23.65 24.57 9.84
N LYS A 333 24.57 23.78 10.39
CA LYS A 333 25.89 23.52 9.78
C LYS A 333 25.77 22.65 8.54
N VAL A 334 24.74 21.77 8.56
CA VAL A 334 24.29 21.01 7.38
C VAL A 334 22.75 21.14 7.27
N PRO A 335 22.20 21.14 6.03
CA PRO A 335 20.75 21.22 5.84
C PRO A 335 20.02 19.93 6.17
N LEU A 336 20.68 18.78 5.99
CA LEU A 336 20.08 17.45 6.09
C LEU A 336 20.95 16.50 6.93
N GLY A 337 20.29 15.52 7.56
CA GLY A 337 20.96 14.41 8.22
C GLY A 337 20.23 13.10 7.99
N ILE A 338 20.96 11.98 8.00
CA ILE A 338 20.39 10.63 7.93
C ILE A 338 20.83 9.84 9.16
N SER A 339 19.84 9.33 9.90
CA SER A 339 20.04 8.55 11.14
C SER A 339 19.17 7.28 11.12
N PRO A 340 19.67 6.15 11.68
CA PRO A 340 18.79 5.02 11.97
C PRO A 340 17.79 5.40 13.06
N ILE A 341 16.55 4.89 12.95
CA ILE A 341 15.50 5.11 13.97
C ILE A 341 14.99 3.79 14.56
N GLU A 342 15.04 2.72 13.80
CA GLU A 342 14.55 1.40 14.21
C GLU A 342 15.22 0.29 13.43
N ASN A 343 15.47 -0.84 14.08
CA ASN A 343 15.84 -2.10 13.42
C ASN A 343 14.83 -3.17 13.81
N MET A 344 14.37 -3.95 12.84
CA MET A 344 13.33 -4.97 13.03
C MET A 344 13.66 -5.99 14.14
N LEU A 345 14.93 -6.32 14.34
CA LEU A 345 15.37 -7.31 15.33
C LEU A 345 15.68 -6.68 16.70
N ASN A 346 16.18 -5.45 16.72
CA ASN A 346 16.68 -4.79 17.93
C ASN A 346 15.74 -3.69 18.46
N GLY A 347 14.65 -3.39 17.74
CA GLY A 347 13.69 -2.34 18.10
C GLY A 347 14.20 -0.92 17.85
N SER A 348 13.64 0.03 18.57
CA SER A 348 13.87 1.47 18.38
C SER A 348 15.27 1.91 18.81
N VAL A 349 15.86 2.80 18.04
CA VAL A 349 17.11 3.49 18.35
C VAL A 349 16.79 4.69 19.25
N ARG A 350 16.79 4.47 20.57
CA ARG A 350 16.37 5.45 21.59
C ARG A 350 17.15 6.75 21.51
N GLU A 351 18.46 6.69 21.23
CA GLU A 351 19.32 7.85 21.07
C GLU A 351 18.78 8.78 19.96
N ALA A 352 18.32 8.24 18.84
CA ALA A 352 17.73 9.03 17.76
C ALA A 352 16.41 9.69 18.20
N ILE A 353 15.53 8.95 18.91
CA ILE A 353 14.25 9.47 19.39
C ILE A 353 14.46 10.61 20.38
N PHE A 354 15.39 10.48 21.34
CA PHE A 354 15.72 11.55 22.27
C PHE A 354 16.37 12.75 21.57
N SER A 355 17.22 12.51 20.57
CA SER A 355 17.85 13.57 19.79
C SER A 355 16.84 14.37 18.97
N LEU A 356 15.78 13.74 18.41
CA LEU A 356 14.68 14.45 17.76
C LEU A 356 14.03 15.50 18.69
N LYS A 357 13.76 15.14 19.96
CA LYS A 357 13.20 16.06 20.94
C LYS A 357 14.23 17.12 21.34
N LYS A 358 15.44 16.71 21.71
CA LYS A 358 16.51 17.58 22.24
C LYS A 358 16.91 18.69 21.25
N TYR A 359 17.06 18.35 19.99
CA TYR A 359 17.58 19.24 18.95
C TYR A 359 16.48 19.94 18.13
N HIS A 360 15.19 19.63 18.40
CA HIS A 360 14.03 20.21 17.71
C HIS A 360 14.15 20.14 16.17
N VAL A 361 14.56 19.01 15.65
CA VAL A 361 14.59 18.72 14.21
C VAL A 361 13.39 17.89 13.82
N LYS A 362 13.07 17.87 12.53
CA LYS A 362 11.89 17.22 11.97
C LYS A 362 12.28 16.05 11.07
N ILE A 363 11.46 15.01 11.07
CA ILE A 363 11.55 13.91 10.13
C ILE A 363 10.84 14.33 8.85
N ASN A 364 11.55 14.28 7.73
CA ASN A 364 11.01 14.63 6.41
C ASN A 364 10.77 13.42 5.52
N ARG A 365 11.39 12.27 5.83
CA ARG A 365 11.23 11.01 5.12
C ARG A 365 11.67 9.83 5.98
N LEU A 366 11.04 8.68 5.78
CA LEU A 366 11.46 7.40 6.37
C LEU A 366 11.85 6.44 5.24
N PHE A 367 13.00 5.77 5.40
CA PHE A 367 13.49 4.76 4.49
C PHE A 367 13.55 3.41 5.20
N ASN A 368 12.87 2.40 4.66
CA ASN A 368 12.99 1.02 5.13
C ASN A 368 13.96 0.28 4.21
N MET A 369 15.12 -0.08 4.72
CA MET A 369 16.21 -0.69 3.96
C MET A 369 16.46 -2.12 4.45
N PRO A 370 16.41 -3.14 3.57
CA PRO A 370 16.84 -4.50 3.88
C PRO A 370 18.32 -4.51 4.27
N ILE A 371 18.68 -5.30 5.27
CA ILE A 371 20.05 -5.41 5.74
C ILE A 371 20.54 -6.83 5.47
N HIS A 372 21.44 -6.95 4.49
CA HIS A 372 22.06 -8.21 4.11
C HIS A 372 23.54 -8.20 4.44
N HIS A 373 24.03 -9.35 4.87
CA HIS A 373 25.43 -9.53 5.21
C HIS A 373 26.10 -10.53 4.26
N CYS A 374 27.35 -10.24 3.90
CA CYS A 374 28.21 -11.20 3.21
C CYS A 374 29.45 -11.50 4.03
N LEU A 375 30.03 -12.69 3.82
CA LEU A 375 31.40 -13.02 4.25
C LEU A 375 32.35 -12.73 3.10
N ALA A 376 33.33 -11.90 3.33
CA ALA A 376 34.30 -11.50 2.32
C ALA A 376 35.74 -11.52 2.87
N SER A 377 36.71 -11.88 2.03
CA SER A 377 38.14 -11.95 2.40
C SER A 377 39.03 -11.75 1.16
N LYS A 378 40.29 -11.40 1.38
CA LYS A 378 41.33 -11.43 0.34
C LYS A 378 41.78 -12.84 -0.06
N SER A 379 41.59 -13.81 0.81
CA SER A 379 42.06 -15.17 0.65
C SER A 379 41.01 -16.18 1.08
N ASN A 380 41.01 -17.36 0.49
CA ASN A 380 40.18 -18.45 0.94
C ASN A 380 40.79 -19.22 2.15
N GLU A 381 41.99 -18.84 2.57
CA GLU A 381 42.77 -19.49 3.65
C GLU A 381 42.78 -18.66 4.95
N PHE A 382 41.73 -17.86 5.22
CA PHE A 382 41.61 -17.08 6.45
C PHE A 382 41.37 -18.00 7.67
N LYS A 383 41.73 -17.51 8.86
CA LYS A 383 41.53 -18.20 10.15
C LYS A 383 40.68 -17.42 11.13
N LYS A 384 40.44 -16.15 10.86
CA LYS A 384 39.71 -15.21 11.74
C LYS A 384 38.56 -14.60 10.99
N ILE A 385 37.40 -14.48 11.68
CA ILE A 385 36.22 -13.77 11.16
C ILE A 385 35.97 -12.59 12.06
N ILE A 386 35.88 -11.40 11.45
CA ILE A 386 35.74 -10.15 12.17
C ILE A 386 34.48 -9.38 11.74
N SER A 387 33.76 -8.80 12.68
CA SER A 387 32.66 -7.86 12.40
C SER A 387 32.22 -7.12 13.66
N HIS A 388 31.24 -6.21 13.48
CA HIS A 388 30.52 -5.59 14.59
C HIS A 388 29.68 -6.64 15.34
N GLN A 389 29.60 -6.53 16.68
CA GLN A 389 28.87 -7.44 17.55
C GLN A 389 27.47 -7.75 17.06
N GLN A 390 26.72 -6.75 16.62
CA GLN A 390 25.37 -6.92 16.11
C GLN A 390 25.32 -7.78 14.83
N ALA A 391 26.21 -7.59 13.88
CA ALA A 391 26.27 -8.39 12.64
C ALA A 391 26.70 -9.83 12.94
N LEU A 392 27.64 -10.03 13.89
CA LEU A 392 28.02 -11.38 14.36
C LEU A 392 26.83 -12.10 14.99
N ALA A 393 26.02 -11.40 15.81
CA ALA A 393 24.82 -11.97 16.42
C ALA A 393 23.74 -12.33 15.37
N GLN A 394 23.58 -11.49 14.33
CA GLN A 394 22.65 -11.73 13.24
C GLN A 394 23.05 -12.85 12.28
N CYS A 395 24.31 -13.29 12.33
CA CYS A 395 24.85 -14.39 11.53
C CYS A 395 25.24 -15.61 12.41
N SER A 396 24.61 -15.79 13.54
CA SER A 396 25.03 -16.75 14.59
C SER A 396 25.01 -18.21 14.11
N LYS A 397 23.98 -18.61 13.34
CA LYS A 397 23.85 -19.96 12.77
C LYS A 397 24.96 -20.24 11.76
N PHE A 398 25.24 -19.28 10.89
CA PHE A 398 26.30 -19.35 9.91
C PHE A 398 27.67 -19.46 10.61
N LEU A 399 27.92 -18.62 11.61
CA LEU A 399 29.20 -18.61 12.36
C LEU A 399 29.44 -19.85 13.19
N LYS A 400 28.39 -20.57 13.60
CA LYS A 400 28.54 -21.86 14.33
C LYS A 400 29.37 -22.85 13.54
N LEU A 401 29.18 -22.93 12.23
CA LEU A 401 29.94 -23.82 11.34
C LEU A 401 31.45 -23.54 11.34
N PHE A 402 31.84 -22.28 11.50
CA PHE A 402 33.24 -21.87 11.54
C PHE A 402 33.84 -22.05 12.93
N LYS A 403 33.08 -21.77 14.00
CA LYS A 403 33.52 -22.03 15.39
C LYS A 403 33.82 -23.50 15.61
N GLU A 404 33.00 -24.40 15.08
CA GLU A 404 33.21 -25.85 15.17
C GLU A 404 34.50 -26.32 14.43
N LYS A 405 34.94 -25.53 13.44
CA LYS A 405 36.20 -25.75 12.69
C LYS A 405 37.41 -25.02 13.31
N GLY A 406 37.25 -24.36 14.45
CA GLY A 406 38.34 -23.69 15.16
C GLY A 406 38.69 -22.27 14.68
N TYR A 407 37.81 -21.63 13.91
CA TYR A 407 38.01 -20.23 13.53
C TYR A 407 37.78 -19.26 14.70
N GLU A 408 38.62 -18.26 14.81
CA GLU A 408 38.49 -17.18 15.81
C GLU A 408 37.47 -16.15 15.34
N ILE A 409 36.51 -15.76 16.21
CA ILE A 409 35.53 -14.72 15.92
C ILE A 409 35.89 -13.49 16.76
N ILE A 410 36.12 -12.35 16.08
CA ILE A 410 36.64 -11.12 16.70
C ILE A 410 35.64 -9.98 16.48
N GLU A 411 35.37 -9.22 17.53
CA GLU A 411 34.52 -8.03 17.47
C GLU A 411 35.31 -6.77 17.07
N THR A 412 34.65 -5.89 16.31
CA THR A 412 35.17 -4.58 15.90
C THR A 412 34.10 -3.50 15.99
N SER A 413 34.51 -2.24 15.91
CA SER A 413 33.65 -1.06 16.08
C SER A 413 32.55 -0.92 15.03
N SER A 414 32.74 -1.48 13.82
CA SER A 414 31.72 -1.45 12.75
C SER A 414 31.95 -2.54 11.70
N THR A 415 30.90 -2.87 10.93
CA THR A 415 30.99 -3.81 9.81
C THR A 415 31.93 -3.30 8.70
N SER A 416 31.93 -2.00 8.43
CA SER A 416 32.83 -1.37 7.44
C SER A 416 34.29 -1.42 7.91
N LYS A 417 34.55 -1.17 9.20
CA LYS A 417 35.91 -1.30 9.78
C LYS A 417 36.41 -2.75 9.70
N ALA A 418 35.52 -3.73 9.84
CA ALA A 418 35.88 -5.14 9.64
C ALA A 418 36.35 -5.39 8.18
N MET A 419 35.62 -4.87 7.19
CA MET A 419 36.01 -4.99 5.78
C MET A 419 37.35 -4.32 5.48
N GLU A 420 37.60 -3.15 6.06
CA GLU A 420 38.89 -2.46 5.97
C GLU A 420 40.02 -3.35 6.52
N ILE A 421 39.89 -3.92 7.71
CA ILE A 421 40.90 -4.80 8.33
C ILE A 421 41.14 -6.03 7.46
N ALA A 422 40.10 -6.71 7.00
CA ALA A 422 40.21 -7.89 6.13
C ALA A 422 40.87 -7.54 4.77
N SER A 423 40.78 -6.25 4.35
CA SER A 423 41.48 -5.78 3.15
C SER A 423 42.99 -5.62 3.33
N LEU A 424 43.44 -5.48 4.55
CA LEU A 424 44.87 -5.31 4.86
C LEU A 424 45.58 -6.63 5.18
N ASP A 425 44.84 -7.60 5.73
CA ASP A 425 45.42 -8.88 6.18
C ASP A 425 44.59 -10.07 5.68
N LYS A 426 45.27 -11.00 4.98
CA LYS A 426 44.69 -12.21 4.37
C LYS A 426 44.19 -13.24 5.39
N ASP A 427 44.65 -13.17 6.64
CA ASP A 427 44.22 -14.09 7.70
C ASP A 427 42.80 -13.76 8.21
N PHE A 428 42.24 -12.61 7.79
CA PHE A 428 40.92 -12.19 8.18
C PHE A 428 39.88 -12.36 7.06
N ALA A 429 38.69 -12.79 7.44
CA ALA A 429 37.47 -12.58 6.67
C ALA A 429 36.54 -11.65 7.45
N ALA A 430 35.80 -10.78 6.77
CA ALA A 430 34.88 -9.85 7.39
C ALA A 430 33.44 -10.14 7.04
N ILE A 431 32.52 -9.86 7.99
CA ILE A 431 31.09 -9.84 7.74
C ILE A 431 30.63 -8.39 7.65
N GLY A 432 29.91 -8.03 6.57
CA GLY A 432 29.36 -6.72 6.35
C GLY A 432 28.54 -6.62 5.05
N SER A 433 28.31 -5.41 4.57
CA SER A 433 27.56 -5.18 3.33
C SER A 433 28.36 -5.56 2.09
N LEU A 434 27.64 -5.96 1.03
CA LEU A 434 28.23 -6.29 -0.27
C LEU A 434 29.01 -5.10 -0.84
N LEU A 435 28.44 -3.88 -0.75
CA LEU A 435 29.06 -2.66 -1.25
C LEU A 435 30.37 -2.31 -0.53
N ALA A 436 30.44 -2.54 0.78
CA ALA A 436 31.69 -2.37 1.51
C ALA A 436 32.75 -3.39 1.06
N ALA A 437 32.37 -4.65 0.86
CA ALA A 437 33.28 -5.67 0.37
C ALA A 437 33.83 -5.37 -1.05
N GLU A 438 32.99 -4.89 -1.95
CA GLU A 438 33.36 -4.46 -3.29
C GLU A 438 34.33 -3.25 -3.27
N HIS A 439 34.04 -2.25 -2.44
CA HIS A 439 34.89 -1.08 -2.26
C HIS A 439 36.30 -1.47 -1.81
N TYR A 440 36.39 -2.33 -0.79
CA TYR A 440 37.68 -2.80 -0.27
C TYR A 440 38.31 -3.93 -1.12
N LYS A 441 37.70 -4.25 -2.28
CA LYS A 441 38.19 -5.25 -3.25
C LYS A 441 38.39 -6.63 -2.62
N LEU A 442 37.51 -7.04 -1.75
CA LEU A 442 37.47 -8.35 -1.13
C LEU A 442 36.73 -9.36 -2.02
N GLY A 443 37.21 -10.59 -2.04
CA GLY A 443 36.50 -11.71 -2.65
C GLY A 443 35.28 -12.09 -1.80
N ILE A 444 34.10 -12.14 -2.41
CA ILE A 444 32.86 -12.57 -1.74
C ILE A 444 32.86 -14.10 -1.62
N ILE A 445 32.83 -14.60 -0.41
CA ILE A 445 32.80 -16.04 -0.11
C ILE A 445 31.38 -16.54 -0.04
N ASN A 446 30.52 -15.86 0.75
CA ASN A 446 29.10 -16.18 0.89
C ASN A 446 28.27 -14.88 0.93
N LYS A 447 27.09 -14.92 0.32
CA LYS A 447 26.09 -13.82 0.38
C LYS A 447 24.93 -14.22 1.26
N ASN A 448 24.23 -13.23 1.80
CA ASN A 448 22.97 -13.38 2.54
C ASN A 448 23.11 -14.40 3.69
N ILE A 449 24.13 -14.17 4.54
CA ILE A 449 24.50 -15.10 5.61
C ILE A 449 23.81 -14.81 6.94
N GLU A 450 22.97 -13.80 7.00
CA GLU A 450 22.16 -13.47 8.17
C GLU A 450 21.11 -14.54 8.48
N ASP A 451 20.84 -14.76 9.76
CA ASP A 451 19.90 -15.77 10.27
C ASP A 451 18.43 -15.44 9.93
N ASN A 452 18.11 -14.17 9.65
CA ASN A 452 16.80 -13.68 9.26
C ASN A 452 16.92 -12.77 8.03
N HIS A 453 16.52 -13.28 6.88
CA HIS A 453 16.58 -12.56 5.58
C HIS A 453 15.60 -11.38 5.48
N ASN A 454 14.62 -11.26 6.38
CA ASN A 454 13.68 -10.14 6.43
C ASN A 454 14.19 -8.97 7.29
N ASN A 455 15.46 -9.02 7.75
CA ASN A 455 16.01 -7.97 8.59
C ASN A 455 16.01 -6.62 7.88
N THR A 456 15.28 -5.67 8.44
CA THR A 456 15.11 -4.32 7.88
C THR A 456 15.47 -3.28 8.93
N THR A 457 16.18 -2.25 8.50
CA THR A 457 16.45 -1.06 9.32
C THR A 457 15.73 0.14 8.71
N SER A 458 15.04 0.88 9.58
CA SER A 458 14.39 2.14 9.22
C SER A 458 15.36 3.28 9.50
N PHE A 459 15.55 4.13 8.50
CA PHE A 459 16.35 5.35 8.57
C PHE A 459 15.47 6.57 8.36
N ILE A 460 15.78 7.67 9.05
CA ILE A 460 15.08 8.94 8.89
C ILE A 460 15.98 9.98 8.22
N LEU A 461 15.40 10.71 7.27
CA LEU A 461 15.95 11.97 6.78
C LEU A 461 15.44 13.10 7.67
N ILE A 462 16.34 13.83 8.27
CA ILE A 462 16.00 14.93 9.17
C ILE A 462 16.47 16.27 8.64
N SER A 463 15.71 17.31 8.95
CA SER A 463 16.11 18.71 8.74
C SER A 463 15.58 19.60 9.87
N LYS A 464 15.98 20.88 9.88
CA LYS A 464 15.45 21.86 10.83
C LYS A 464 14.00 22.27 10.50
N GLU A 465 13.62 22.19 9.24
CA GLU A 465 12.31 22.57 8.74
C GLU A 465 11.46 21.35 8.42
N GLU A 466 10.16 21.44 8.67
CA GLU A 466 9.20 20.39 8.35
C GLU A 466 8.84 20.41 6.86
N ASN A 467 8.60 19.22 6.29
CA ASN A 467 8.05 19.11 4.95
C ASN A 467 6.59 19.61 4.94
N LYS A 468 6.36 20.76 4.31
CA LYS A 468 5.05 21.43 4.30
C LYS A 468 4.00 20.74 3.41
N ARG A 469 4.39 19.81 2.53
CA ARG A 469 3.49 19.08 1.63
C ARG A 469 4.04 17.68 1.34
N PRO A 470 4.00 16.78 2.33
CA PRO A 470 4.40 15.40 2.08
C PRO A 470 3.42 14.74 1.09
N GLU A 471 3.93 14.03 0.09
CA GLU A 471 3.14 13.33 -0.92
C GLU A 471 3.27 11.81 -0.74
N GLY A 472 2.22 11.05 -1.06
CA GLY A 472 2.18 9.59 -0.98
C GLY A 472 1.53 9.06 0.31
N LYS A 473 1.91 7.87 0.75
CA LYS A 473 1.46 7.30 2.02
C LYS A 473 2.19 8.01 3.16
N ILE A 474 1.47 8.84 3.91
CA ILE A 474 2.04 9.69 4.96
C ILE A 474 1.92 9.01 6.30
N ARG A 475 3.02 9.07 7.06
CA ARG A 475 3.09 8.73 8.48
C ARG A 475 3.47 9.97 9.28
N THR A 476 2.91 10.08 10.46
CA THR A 476 3.28 11.11 11.43
C THR A 476 3.88 10.46 12.67
N SER A 477 4.97 11.02 13.17
CA SER A 477 5.53 10.66 14.47
C SER A 477 5.40 11.81 15.46
N ILE A 478 5.06 11.46 16.70
CA ILE A 478 4.91 12.40 17.81
C ILE A 478 5.55 11.84 19.09
N LEU A 479 5.84 12.76 20.02
CA LEU A 479 6.12 12.44 21.40
C LEU A 479 5.04 13.08 22.29
N VAL A 480 4.51 12.28 23.23
CA VAL A 480 3.58 12.77 24.26
C VAL A 480 4.23 12.56 25.61
N SER A 481 4.39 13.64 26.37
CA SER A 481 5.03 13.64 27.68
C SER A 481 4.01 14.01 28.76
N PRO A 482 3.53 13.04 29.56
CA PRO A 482 2.69 13.35 30.72
C PRO A 482 3.48 14.03 31.81
N ASP A 483 2.90 15.04 32.46
CA ASP A 483 3.54 15.75 33.61
C ASP A 483 3.69 14.86 34.86
N LYS A 484 2.76 13.94 35.05
CA LYS A 484 2.74 12.99 36.18
C LYS A 484 2.19 11.64 35.72
N ASP A 485 2.75 10.56 36.26
CA ASP A 485 2.20 9.24 36.08
C ASP A 485 0.87 9.11 36.84
N LYS A 486 -0.21 8.75 36.12
CA LYS A 486 -1.54 8.48 36.64
C LYS A 486 -2.20 7.33 35.88
N PRO A 487 -3.05 6.55 36.53
CA PRO A 487 -3.85 5.55 35.82
C PRO A 487 -4.69 6.17 34.69
N GLY A 488 -4.71 5.54 33.52
CA GLY A 488 -5.54 5.96 32.39
C GLY A 488 -4.88 6.85 31.35
N ILE A 489 -3.66 7.35 31.54
CA ILE A 489 -2.96 8.21 30.56
C ILE A 489 -2.96 7.61 29.17
N LEU A 490 -2.53 6.36 29.04
CA LEU A 490 -2.47 5.69 27.74
C LEU A 490 -3.86 5.54 27.12
N TYR A 491 -4.88 5.27 27.93
CA TYR A 491 -6.26 5.21 27.45
C TYR A 491 -6.74 6.56 26.91
N GLU A 492 -6.46 7.67 27.59
CA GLU A 492 -6.83 9.02 27.16
C GLU A 492 -6.17 9.36 25.81
N ILE A 493 -4.87 9.06 25.66
CA ILE A 493 -4.14 9.25 24.39
C ILE A 493 -4.75 8.39 23.27
N LEU A 494 -4.95 7.09 23.51
CA LEU A 494 -5.51 6.18 22.52
C LEU A 494 -6.95 6.52 22.14
N SER A 495 -7.72 7.05 23.10
CA SER A 495 -9.11 7.48 22.86
C SER A 495 -9.17 8.65 21.87
N ALA A 496 -8.22 9.61 21.93
CA ALA A 496 -8.15 10.71 20.97
C ALA A 496 -7.95 10.20 19.52
N PHE A 497 -7.06 9.23 19.30
CA PHE A 497 -6.85 8.64 17.99
C PHE A 497 -8.06 7.83 17.51
N ARG A 498 -8.63 6.99 18.39
CA ARG A 498 -9.81 6.18 18.07
C ARG A 498 -11.01 7.05 17.69
N SER A 499 -11.28 8.11 18.47
CA SER A 499 -12.44 9.00 18.23
C SER A 499 -12.34 9.72 16.89
N ASN A 500 -11.13 9.92 16.39
CA ASN A 500 -10.84 10.56 15.11
C ASN A 500 -10.52 9.57 13.97
N ASN A 501 -10.77 8.26 14.19
CA ASN A 501 -10.55 7.19 13.21
C ASN A 501 -9.12 7.16 12.62
N ILE A 502 -8.11 7.37 13.48
CA ILE A 502 -6.69 7.37 13.11
C ILE A 502 -6.09 6.01 13.48
N ASN A 503 -5.42 5.37 12.52
CA ASN A 503 -4.74 4.10 12.71
C ASN A 503 -3.34 4.33 13.29
N LEU A 504 -3.07 3.77 14.48
CA LEU A 504 -1.73 3.77 15.06
C LEU A 504 -0.90 2.65 14.45
N THR A 505 0.32 2.97 14.05
CA THR A 505 1.27 2.01 13.48
C THR A 505 2.36 1.62 14.47
N LYS A 506 2.62 2.47 15.47
CA LYS A 506 3.58 2.19 16.56
C LYS A 506 3.20 2.95 17.81
N ILE A 507 3.45 2.33 18.96
CA ILE A 507 3.44 2.99 20.26
C ILE A 507 4.51 2.36 21.16
N GLU A 508 5.31 3.18 21.77
CA GLU A 508 6.37 2.77 22.69
C GLU A 508 6.47 3.74 23.88
N SER A 509 6.52 3.21 25.09
CA SER A 509 6.80 4.00 26.29
C SER A 509 8.31 3.98 26.56
N ILE A 510 8.94 5.15 26.56
CA ILE A 510 10.38 5.30 26.71
C ILE A 510 10.65 6.00 28.04
N PRO A 511 11.43 5.40 28.98
CA PRO A 511 11.82 6.07 30.20
C PRO A 511 12.62 7.34 29.90
N THR A 512 12.31 8.46 30.59
CA THR A 512 13.03 9.74 30.37
C THR A 512 14.47 9.72 30.86
N GLY A 513 14.81 8.80 31.76
CA GLY A 513 16.11 8.75 32.43
C GLY A 513 16.30 9.78 33.57
N ASN A 514 15.36 10.69 33.75
CA ASN A 514 15.45 11.73 34.81
C ASN A 514 14.98 11.19 36.14
N LYS A 515 13.86 10.43 36.14
CA LYS A 515 13.29 9.89 37.37
C LYS A 515 12.58 8.57 37.07
N ILE A 516 12.63 7.63 38.04
CA ILE A 516 11.90 6.35 37.93
C ILE A 516 10.37 6.64 37.88
N GLY A 517 9.68 6.08 36.87
CA GLY A 517 8.24 6.29 36.66
C GLY A 517 7.92 7.45 35.69
N GLU A 518 8.90 8.17 35.17
CA GLU A 518 8.66 9.15 34.10
C GLU A 518 8.88 8.53 32.72
N TYR A 519 7.87 8.61 31.87
CA TYR A 519 7.87 8.06 30.53
C TYR A 519 7.44 9.10 29.49
N ILE A 520 7.98 8.96 28.27
CA ILE A 520 7.51 9.62 27.07
C ILE A 520 6.91 8.55 26.18
N PHE A 521 5.74 8.82 25.60
CA PHE A 521 5.14 7.95 24.59
C PHE A 521 5.60 8.41 23.21
N TYR A 522 6.35 7.54 22.52
CA TYR A 522 6.64 7.66 21.09
C TYR A 522 5.54 6.99 20.32
N ILE A 523 4.86 7.72 19.45
CA ILE A 523 3.69 7.24 18.72
C ILE A 523 3.85 7.55 17.25
N GLU A 524 3.57 6.55 16.39
CA GLU A 524 3.46 6.72 14.94
C GLU A 524 2.04 6.35 14.49
N PHE A 525 1.53 7.10 13.53
CA PHE A 525 0.20 6.87 12.98
C PHE A 525 0.11 7.24 11.50
N ASP A 526 -0.84 6.64 10.78
CA ASP A 526 -1.14 6.96 9.39
C ASP A 526 -1.91 8.28 9.31
N GLY A 527 -1.51 9.17 8.41
CA GLY A 527 -2.09 10.50 8.20
C GLY A 527 -1.07 11.64 8.41
N SER A 528 -1.47 12.85 8.09
CA SER A 528 -0.67 14.08 8.18
C SER A 528 -1.22 15.01 9.24
N LEU A 529 -0.36 15.79 9.90
CA LEU A 529 -0.78 16.91 10.78
C LEU A 529 -1.59 17.99 10.04
N LEU A 530 -1.66 17.93 8.71
CA LEU A 530 -2.51 18.81 7.91
C LEU A 530 -3.96 18.29 7.81
N ASP A 531 -4.21 17.02 8.12
CA ASP A 531 -5.52 16.39 8.03
C ASP A 531 -6.40 16.84 9.20
N GLU A 532 -7.66 17.13 8.94
CA GLU A 532 -8.59 17.69 9.93
C GLU A 532 -8.82 16.76 11.12
N ASN A 533 -8.97 15.46 10.87
CA ASN A 533 -9.13 14.47 11.92
C ASN A 533 -7.87 14.32 12.79
N VAL A 534 -6.68 14.51 12.20
CA VAL A 534 -5.41 14.47 12.93
C VAL A 534 -5.27 15.72 13.81
N LYS A 535 -5.65 16.90 13.33
CA LYS A 535 -5.69 18.13 14.12
C LYS A 535 -6.60 18.01 15.33
N GLN A 536 -7.80 17.43 15.16
CA GLN A 536 -8.73 17.21 16.27
C GLN A 536 -8.15 16.29 17.34
N ALA A 537 -7.46 15.21 16.92
CA ALA A 537 -6.76 14.34 17.86
C ALA A 537 -5.57 15.04 18.55
N GLU A 538 -4.80 15.82 17.79
CA GLU A 538 -3.70 16.65 18.31
C GLU A 538 -4.19 17.64 19.36
N ASP A 539 -5.26 18.39 19.09
CA ASP A 539 -5.85 19.37 20.03
C ASP A 539 -6.35 18.67 21.30
N ALA A 540 -7.00 17.52 21.16
CA ALA A 540 -7.44 16.74 22.31
C ALA A 540 -6.26 16.28 23.19
N ILE A 541 -5.16 15.81 22.60
CA ILE A 541 -3.96 15.40 23.34
C ILE A 541 -3.25 16.60 23.98
N LYS A 542 -3.08 17.71 23.24
CA LYS A 542 -2.46 18.94 23.71
C LYS A 542 -3.20 19.58 24.89
N SER A 543 -4.51 19.40 24.97
CA SER A 543 -5.30 19.88 26.10
C SER A 543 -4.98 19.17 27.42
N LEU A 544 -4.35 18.00 27.38
CA LEU A 544 -4.07 17.14 28.53
C LEU A 544 -2.59 16.92 28.80
N TYR A 545 -1.75 16.94 27.75
CA TYR A 545 -0.35 16.52 27.82
C TYR A 545 0.56 17.40 26.96
N GLU A 546 1.85 17.42 27.31
CA GLU A 546 2.87 18.01 26.47
C GLU A 546 3.04 17.19 25.19
N PHE A 547 2.91 17.86 24.03
CA PHE A 547 2.89 17.25 22.71
C PHE A 547 4.02 17.81 21.83
N TYR A 548 4.81 16.93 21.27
CA TYR A 548 5.87 17.29 20.33
C TYR A 548 5.63 16.59 18.99
N SER A 549 5.37 17.37 17.93
CA SER A 549 5.40 16.86 16.57
C SER A 549 6.84 16.62 16.14
N LEU A 550 7.10 15.42 15.64
CA LEU A 550 8.39 15.07 15.05
C LEU A 550 8.36 15.17 13.51
N GLY A 551 7.18 15.34 12.90
CA GLY A 551 6.95 15.56 11.49
C GLY A 551 5.96 14.58 10.86
N SER A 552 5.39 14.99 9.71
CA SER A 552 4.60 14.16 8.82
C SER A 552 5.41 13.91 7.54
N TYR A 553 5.60 12.64 7.17
CA TYR A 553 6.56 12.25 6.14
C TYR A 553 6.14 11.03 5.34
N PRO A 554 6.57 10.92 4.07
CA PRO A 554 6.39 9.72 3.27
C PRO A 554 7.32 8.60 3.72
N ILE A 555 6.87 7.35 3.49
CA ILE A 555 7.65 6.14 3.73
C ILE A 555 8.15 5.60 2.39
N GLU A 556 9.43 5.30 2.30
CA GLU A 556 10.03 4.63 1.17
C GLU A 556 10.59 3.27 1.58
N HIS A 557 10.28 2.25 0.79
CA HIS A 557 10.90 0.94 0.95
C HIS A 557 11.99 0.80 -0.11
N ILE A 558 13.18 0.52 0.33
CA ILE A 558 14.34 0.38 -0.55
C ILE A 558 14.36 -1.06 -1.04
N SER A 559 14.32 -1.27 -2.35
CA SER A 559 14.65 -2.55 -2.97
C SER A 559 16.17 -2.73 -3.02
N GLU A 560 16.59 -3.98 -2.97
CA GLU A 560 17.98 -4.39 -3.12
C GLU A 560 18.67 -3.81 -4.37
#